data_dc51d45f7009ed7c19c33435bbdc6252
#
_entry.id   dc51d45f7009ed7c19c33435bbdc6252
#
_cell.length_a   1.000
_cell.length_b   1.000
_cell.length_c   1.000
_cell.angle_alpha   90.00
_cell.angle_beta   90.00
_cell.angle_gamma   90.00
#
_symmetry.space_group_name_H-M   'P 1'
#
loop_
_entity.id
_entity.type
_entity.pdbx_description
1 polymer ?
#
loop_
_entity_poly.entity_id
_entity_poly.type
_entity_poly.pdbx_seq_one_letter_code
_entity_poly.pdbx_strand_id
1 'polypeptide(L)'
;VLFSHFVETARRFREAKQIHSRIVTLDSHTDTPMIFPGTFDIGRKEGGKVNLPFMEEGRIDATFMVAYIPQGQRDEASLQQATDYALERLNQVIRQATLHPDRMGIATNEAEIRQLKRAGKKAILLGVENGYAIGKKIDNIRRFKEMGVRYITLCHNGDNDICDSARGNNEWNGLSPFGQEVVKEMNRLGLMIDLSHASEKTFYDVLEASCQPVIASHSSCRALCDHPRNLTDEQLRAIATRGGVVQVCLYKGFINPEAEKASLTDAVNHICHIIEVAGIDHV
;
A
#
# COMPACT_ATOMS: atom_id res chain seq x y z
N VAL A 1 -14.76 -10.89 40.02
CA VAL A 1 -14.92 -10.04 38.80
C VAL A 1 -13.56 -9.66 38.22
N LEU A 2 -12.62 -9.05 38.95
CA LEU A 2 -11.30 -8.66 38.41
C LEU A 2 -10.45 -9.86 37.94
N PHE A 3 -10.44 -10.95 38.72
CA PHE A 3 -9.68 -12.15 38.37
C PHE A 3 -10.23 -12.85 37.12
N SER A 4 -11.55 -12.97 36.99
CA SER A 4 -12.18 -13.54 35.79
C SER A 4 -11.89 -12.72 34.53
N HIS A 5 -11.93 -11.38 34.64
CA HIS A 5 -11.57 -10.49 33.53
C HIS A 5 -10.09 -10.64 33.12
N PHE A 6 -9.18 -10.77 34.10
CA PHE A 6 -7.75 -10.98 33.83
C PHE A 6 -7.50 -12.31 33.11
N VAL A 7 -8.16 -13.40 33.57
CA VAL A 7 -8.03 -14.73 32.95
C VAL A 7 -8.54 -14.71 31.51
N GLU A 8 -9.70 -14.09 31.28
CA GLU A 8 -10.30 -13.96 29.95
C GLU A 8 -9.40 -13.14 29.01
N THR A 9 -8.87 -12.01 29.46
CA THR A 9 -7.93 -11.20 28.67
C THR A 9 -6.67 -11.98 28.33
N ALA A 10 -6.09 -12.73 29.27
CA ALA A 10 -4.92 -13.54 29.05
C ALA A 10 -5.20 -14.72 28.06
N ARG A 11 -6.41 -15.28 28.09
CA ARG A 11 -6.87 -16.30 27.13
C ARG A 11 -6.94 -15.73 25.72
N ARG A 12 -7.67 -14.61 25.53
CA ARG A 12 -7.82 -13.92 24.24
C ARG A 12 -6.48 -13.50 23.66
N PHE A 13 -5.57 -13.02 24.49
CA PHE A 13 -4.21 -12.67 24.05
C PHE A 13 -3.41 -13.86 23.56
N ARG A 14 -3.55 -15.03 24.20
CA ARG A 14 -2.92 -16.28 23.73
C ARG A 14 -3.52 -16.74 22.41
N GLU A 15 -4.85 -16.72 22.27
CA GLU A 15 -5.54 -17.06 21.03
C GLU A 15 -5.12 -16.14 19.88
N ALA A 16 -5.10 -14.82 20.11
CA ALA A 16 -4.62 -13.84 19.11
C ALA A 16 -3.18 -14.15 18.67
N LYS A 17 -2.28 -14.46 19.61
CA LYS A 17 -0.89 -14.86 19.27
C LYS A 17 -0.83 -16.14 18.44
N GLN A 18 -1.69 -17.13 18.72
CA GLN A 18 -1.75 -18.37 17.96
C GLN A 18 -2.25 -18.11 16.54
N ILE A 19 -3.31 -17.30 16.37
CA ILE A 19 -3.82 -16.90 15.05
C ILE A 19 -2.72 -16.18 14.28
N HIS A 20 -2.11 -15.17 14.88
CA HIS A 20 -1.06 -14.34 14.29
C HIS A 20 0.16 -15.16 13.83
N SER A 21 0.49 -16.26 14.53
CA SER A 21 1.61 -17.14 14.15
C SER A 21 1.30 -18.00 12.91
N ARG A 22 0.02 -18.27 12.63
CA ARG A 22 -0.43 -19.14 11.53
C ARG A 22 -0.67 -18.40 10.23
N ILE A 23 -1.13 -17.15 10.31
CA ILE A 23 -1.40 -16.31 9.14
C ILE A 23 -0.12 -15.57 8.72
N VAL A 24 -0.08 -15.08 7.49
CA VAL A 24 0.88 -14.08 7.05
C VAL A 24 0.32 -12.70 7.34
N THR A 25 1.06 -11.91 8.10
CA THR A 25 0.69 -10.51 8.38
C THR A 25 1.44 -9.60 7.44
N LEU A 26 0.71 -8.72 6.76
CA LEU A 26 1.24 -7.83 5.73
C LEU A 26 0.81 -6.38 6.00
N ASP A 27 1.79 -5.49 6.02
CA ASP A 27 1.57 -4.05 5.86
C ASP A 27 1.73 -3.70 4.37
N SER A 28 0.67 -3.21 3.77
CA SER A 28 0.62 -2.98 2.31
C SER A 28 1.25 -1.67 1.86
N HIS A 29 1.61 -0.76 2.78
CA HIS A 29 2.14 0.54 2.39
C HIS A 29 2.92 1.23 3.50
N THR A 30 4.20 1.51 3.26
CA THR A 30 4.99 2.38 4.13
C THR A 30 5.93 3.27 3.34
N ASP A 31 5.98 4.55 3.73
CA ASP A 31 6.88 5.58 3.19
C ASP A 31 8.26 5.56 3.86
N THR A 32 8.60 4.52 4.59
CA THR A 32 9.93 4.40 5.22
C THR A 32 11.08 4.67 4.25
N PRO A 33 11.03 4.31 2.94
CA PRO A 33 12.09 4.66 2.00
C PRO A 33 12.36 6.16 1.83
N MET A 34 11.44 7.03 2.24
CA MET A 34 11.64 8.49 2.19
C MET A 34 12.76 8.98 3.10
N ILE A 35 13.10 8.21 4.14
CA ILE A 35 14.16 8.55 5.09
C ILE A 35 15.47 7.79 4.85
N PHE A 36 15.56 6.97 3.79
CA PHE A 36 16.77 6.20 3.47
C PHE A 36 18.00 7.02 3.06
N PRO A 37 17.90 8.25 2.56
CA PRO A 37 19.09 9.05 2.33
C PRO A 37 19.86 9.31 3.62
N GLY A 38 21.19 9.15 3.54
CA GLY A 38 22.09 9.39 4.68
C GLY A 38 22.44 8.12 5.44
N THR A 39 22.41 8.18 6.76
CA THR A 39 22.88 7.13 7.66
C THR A 39 21.78 6.18 8.13
N PHE A 40 20.58 6.23 7.56
CA PHE A 40 19.47 5.36 7.97
C PHE A 40 19.80 3.89 7.74
N ASP A 41 19.58 3.08 8.77
CA ASP A 41 19.72 1.64 8.76
C ASP A 41 18.41 1.02 9.27
N ILE A 42 17.71 0.27 8.39
CA ILE A 42 16.44 -0.38 8.72
C ILE A 42 16.57 -1.41 9.87
N GLY A 43 17.77 -1.89 10.12
CA GLY A 43 18.08 -2.82 11.22
C GLY A 43 18.05 -2.20 12.61
N ARG A 44 17.99 -0.86 12.69
CA ARG A 44 17.99 -0.09 13.94
C ARG A 44 16.60 0.37 14.33
N LYS A 45 16.36 0.56 15.63
CA LYS A 45 15.10 1.09 16.17
C LYS A 45 15.03 2.63 16.09
N GLU A 46 15.65 3.22 15.11
CA GLU A 46 15.80 4.65 14.94
C GLU A 46 15.19 5.09 13.61
N GLY A 47 14.34 6.09 13.65
CA GLY A 47 13.69 6.66 12.45
C GLY A 47 12.62 5.77 11.84
N GLY A 48 11.69 6.41 11.13
CA GLY A 48 10.59 5.75 10.43
C GLY A 48 9.53 5.12 11.35
N LYS A 49 8.43 4.73 10.74
CA LYS A 49 7.33 4.01 11.42
C LYS A 49 7.47 2.49 11.26
N VAL A 50 8.17 2.05 10.23
CA VAL A 50 8.43 0.64 9.95
C VAL A 50 9.93 0.44 9.80
N ASN A 51 10.48 -0.44 10.63
CA ASN A 51 11.86 -0.91 10.61
C ASN A 51 11.90 -2.36 11.12
N LEU A 52 13.01 -3.06 10.96
CA LEU A 52 13.09 -4.48 11.36
C LEU A 52 12.74 -4.70 12.84
N PRO A 53 13.27 -3.93 13.83
CA PRO A 53 12.87 -4.09 15.22
C PRO A 53 11.36 -3.93 15.45
N PHE A 54 10.72 -2.95 14.82
CA PHE A 54 9.27 -2.76 14.97
C PHE A 54 8.47 -3.86 14.28
N MET A 55 8.91 -4.36 13.12
CA MET A 55 8.30 -5.52 12.49
C MET A 55 8.43 -6.78 13.34
N GLU A 56 9.55 -6.96 14.03
CA GLU A 56 9.77 -8.09 14.95
C GLU A 56 8.86 -7.99 16.19
N GLU A 57 8.81 -6.81 16.84
CA GLU A 57 7.95 -6.55 18.00
C GLU A 57 6.47 -6.69 17.64
N GLY A 58 6.04 -6.09 16.52
CA GLY A 58 4.67 -6.14 15.99
C GLY A 58 4.32 -7.47 15.33
N ARG A 59 5.28 -8.38 15.15
CA ARG A 59 5.12 -9.66 14.45
C ARG A 59 4.59 -9.50 13.03
N ILE A 60 4.96 -8.42 12.35
CA ILE A 60 4.66 -8.22 10.94
C ILE A 60 5.62 -9.09 10.13
N ASP A 61 5.07 -9.94 9.26
CA ASP A 61 5.87 -10.87 8.45
C ASP A 61 6.35 -10.20 7.17
N ALA A 62 5.53 -9.34 6.58
CA ALA A 62 5.81 -8.70 5.30
C ALA A 62 5.39 -7.23 5.31
N THR A 63 6.08 -6.40 4.53
CA THR A 63 5.70 -5.00 4.29
C THR A 63 6.05 -4.56 2.88
N PHE A 64 5.20 -3.72 2.30
CA PHE A 64 5.55 -2.97 1.10
C PHE A 64 6.34 -1.73 1.47
N MET A 65 7.58 -1.67 1.00
CA MET A 65 8.43 -0.48 1.03
C MET A 65 8.22 0.30 -0.28
N VAL A 66 7.67 1.50 -0.17
CA VAL A 66 7.16 2.21 -1.34
C VAL A 66 8.06 3.38 -1.72
N ALA A 67 8.41 3.45 -3.00
CA ALA A 67 9.01 4.64 -3.58
C ALA A 67 7.88 5.65 -3.84
N TYR A 68 7.71 6.61 -2.93
CA TYR A 68 6.80 7.73 -3.10
C TYR A 68 7.45 8.84 -3.92
N ILE A 69 6.74 9.34 -4.92
CA ILE A 69 7.18 10.42 -5.79
C ILE A 69 6.21 11.61 -5.68
N PRO A 70 6.66 12.76 -5.15
CA PRO A 70 5.85 13.97 -5.13
C PRO A 70 5.38 14.35 -6.54
N GLN A 71 4.14 14.80 -6.68
CA GLN A 71 3.65 15.33 -7.95
C GLN A 71 4.40 16.61 -8.30
N GLY A 72 4.97 16.67 -9.49
CA GLY A 72 5.72 17.80 -10.04
C GLY A 72 5.19 18.28 -11.39
N GLN A 73 6.00 19.07 -12.08
CA GLN A 73 5.74 19.52 -13.44
C GLN A 73 5.73 18.33 -14.41
N ARG A 74 4.99 18.46 -15.52
CA ARG A 74 4.83 17.37 -16.52
C ARG A 74 5.59 17.64 -17.82
N ASP A 75 6.63 18.48 -17.75
CA ASP A 75 7.63 18.61 -18.83
C ASP A 75 8.55 17.38 -18.86
N GLU A 76 9.23 17.17 -19.98
CA GLU A 76 10.05 15.97 -20.20
C GLU A 76 11.17 15.80 -19.14
N ALA A 77 11.81 16.90 -18.74
CA ALA A 77 12.90 16.84 -17.76
C ALA A 77 12.39 16.45 -16.38
N SER A 78 11.26 17.03 -15.92
CA SER A 78 10.63 16.72 -14.65
C SER A 78 10.11 15.27 -14.60
N LEU A 79 9.52 14.78 -15.69
CA LEU A 79 9.07 13.40 -15.83
C LEU A 79 10.25 12.42 -15.77
N GLN A 80 11.36 12.73 -16.45
CA GLN A 80 12.56 11.89 -16.39
C GLN A 80 13.16 11.87 -14.97
N GLN A 81 13.23 13.02 -14.31
CA GLN A 81 13.70 13.12 -12.93
C GLN A 81 12.83 12.29 -11.96
N ALA A 82 11.51 12.30 -12.14
CA ALA A 82 10.60 11.50 -11.34
C ALA A 82 10.87 9.99 -11.49
N THR A 83 11.10 9.54 -12.73
CA THR A 83 11.46 8.15 -13.01
C THR A 83 12.79 7.77 -12.34
N ASP A 84 13.82 8.59 -12.50
CA ASP A 84 15.16 8.33 -11.95
C ASP A 84 15.13 8.34 -10.41
N TYR A 85 14.34 9.23 -9.81
CA TYR A 85 14.14 9.28 -8.37
C TYR A 85 13.47 7.99 -7.86
N ALA A 86 12.42 7.50 -8.53
CA ALA A 86 11.76 6.25 -8.18
C ALA A 86 12.73 5.06 -8.23
N LEU A 87 13.51 4.95 -9.30
CA LEU A 87 14.50 3.88 -9.46
C LEU A 87 15.56 3.92 -8.36
N GLU A 88 16.04 5.10 -7.99
CA GLU A 88 17.02 5.25 -6.91
C GLU A 88 16.42 4.86 -5.55
N ARG A 89 15.17 5.24 -5.25
CA ARG A 89 14.48 4.82 -4.01
C ARG A 89 14.34 3.30 -3.93
N LEU A 90 13.92 2.66 -5.00
CA LEU A 90 13.83 1.19 -5.07
C LEU A 90 15.20 0.52 -4.85
N ASN A 91 16.27 1.05 -5.48
CA ASN A 91 17.63 0.58 -5.25
C ASN A 91 18.06 0.72 -3.78
N GLN A 92 17.67 1.79 -3.11
CA GLN A 92 17.96 1.98 -1.69
C GLN A 92 17.27 0.93 -0.82
N VAL A 93 16.01 0.57 -1.12
CA VAL A 93 15.32 -0.53 -0.43
C VAL A 93 16.08 -1.86 -0.63
N ILE A 94 16.47 -2.15 -1.87
CA ILE A 94 17.24 -3.37 -2.18
C ILE A 94 18.57 -3.38 -1.43
N ARG A 95 19.29 -2.25 -1.39
CA ARG A 95 20.52 -2.13 -0.61
C ARG A 95 20.31 -2.38 0.88
N GLN A 96 19.22 -1.85 1.48
CA GLN A 96 18.88 -2.13 2.88
C GLN A 96 18.66 -3.63 3.11
N ALA A 97 18.01 -4.33 2.18
CA ALA A 97 17.82 -5.77 2.28
C ALA A 97 19.16 -6.54 2.23
N THR A 98 20.13 -6.07 1.46
CA THR A 98 21.47 -6.69 1.39
C THR A 98 22.33 -6.44 2.64
N LEU A 99 22.02 -5.43 3.44
CA LEU A 99 22.72 -5.17 4.71
C LEU A 99 22.28 -6.14 5.83
N HIS A 100 21.08 -6.70 5.73
CA HIS A 100 20.50 -7.58 6.75
C HIS A 100 19.98 -8.90 6.17
N PRO A 101 20.81 -9.67 5.44
CA PRO A 101 20.35 -10.87 4.71
C PRO A 101 19.91 -12.02 5.62
N ASP A 102 20.32 -11.99 6.88
CA ASP A 102 19.93 -12.92 7.95
C ASP A 102 18.56 -12.59 8.56
N ARG A 103 18.07 -11.35 8.44
CA ARG A 103 16.82 -10.86 9.05
C ARG A 103 15.71 -10.56 8.05
N MET A 104 16.03 -10.26 6.79
CA MET A 104 15.04 -9.90 5.77
C MET A 104 15.45 -10.34 4.37
N GLY A 105 14.51 -10.31 3.44
CA GLY A 105 14.74 -10.54 2.02
C GLY A 105 13.65 -9.87 1.17
N ILE A 106 13.99 -9.61 -0.10
CA ILE A 106 13.01 -9.12 -1.08
C ILE A 106 12.12 -10.29 -1.49
N ALA A 107 10.81 -10.06 -1.53
CA ALA A 107 9.82 -11.01 -2.04
C ALA A 107 9.02 -10.39 -3.20
N THR A 108 8.68 -11.22 -4.17
CA THR A 108 7.91 -10.81 -5.35
C THR A 108 6.61 -11.59 -5.53
N ASN A 109 6.37 -12.58 -4.66
CA ASN A 109 5.18 -13.42 -4.68
C ASN A 109 4.93 -14.05 -3.30
N GLU A 110 3.75 -14.65 -3.13
CA GLU A 110 3.32 -15.27 -1.87
C GLU A 110 4.27 -16.41 -1.41
N ALA A 111 4.74 -17.23 -2.34
CA ALA A 111 5.61 -18.36 -2.01
C ALA A 111 6.92 -17.89 -1.36
N GLU A 112 7.50 -16.80 -1.86
CA GLU A 112 8.69 -16.17 -1.30
C GLU A 112 8.43 -15.54 0.06
N ILE A 113 7.28 -14.88 0.26
CA ILE A 113 6.87 -14.36 1.58
C ILE A 113 6.82 -15.50 2.59
N ARG A 114 6.14 -16.60 2.25
CA ARG A 114 6.03 -17.77 3.12
C ARG A 114 7.38 -18.46 3.38
N GLN A 115 8.25 -18.48 2.38
CA GLN A 115 9.61 -19.00 2.53
C GLN A 115 10.42 -18.17 3.53
N LEU A 116 10.41 -16.84 3.40
CA LEU A 116 11.10 -15.93 4.32
C LEU A 116 10.53 -16.06 5.73
N LYS A 117 9.20 -16.11 5.89
CA LYS A 117 8.55 -16.33 7.19
C LYS A 117 9.03 -17.64 7.85
N ARG A 118 9.05 -18.75 7.10
CA ARG A 118 9.56 -20.04 7.62
C ARG A 118 11.02 -19.99 8.04
N ALA A 119 11.81 -19.14 7.37
CA ALA A 119 13.21 -18.89 7.71
C ALA A 119 13.39 -17.90 8.87
N GLY A 120 12.30 -17.40 9.48
CA GLY A 120 12.35 -16.38 10.53
C GLY A 120 12.73 -14.98 10.06
N LYS A 121 12.66 -14.72 8.75
CA LYS A 121 13.01 -13.45 8.12
C LYS A 121 11.77 -12.64 7.76
N LYS A 122 11.93 -11.33 7.66
CA LYS A 122 10.91 -10.41 7.18
C LYS A 122 10.93 -10.31 5.65
N ALA A 123 9.75 -10.34 5.03
CA ALA A 123 9.60 -10.16 3.59
C ALA A 123 9.40 -8.68 3.26
N ILE A 124 10.22 -8.16 2.35
CA ILE A 124 10.09 -6.80 1.83
C ILE A 124 9.60 -6.88 0.40
N LEU A 125 8.51 -6.21 0.12
CA LEU A 125 7.96 -6.07 -1.22
C LEU A 125 8.14 -4.62 -1.69
N LEU A 126 8.23 -4.41 -3.00
CA LEU A 126 8.45 -3.10 -3.59
C LEU A 126 7.17 -2.57 -4.22
N GLY A 127 6.86 -1.30 -3.92
CA GLY A 127 5.80 -0.53 -4.56
C GLY A 127 6.31 0.81 -5.11
N VAL A 128 5.55 1.39 -6.01
CA VAL A 128 5.74 2.78 -6.47
C VAL A 128 4.47 3.55 -6.20
N GLU A 129 4.56 4.68 -5.50
CA GLU A 129 3.43 5.55 -5.26
C GLU A 129 3.55 6.83 -6.08
N ASN A 130 2.50 7.09 -6.84
CA ASN A 130 2.33 8.06 -7.88
C ASN A 130 2.88 7.61 -9.25
N GLY A 131 1.98 7.19 -10.11
CA GLY A 131 2.29 6.82 -11.50
C GLY A 131 2.93 7.94 -12.33
N TYR A 132 3.02 9.16 -11.80
CA TYR A 132 3.86 10.23 -12.32
C TYR A 132 5.30 9.75 -12.62
N ALA A 133 5.81 8.80 -11.84
CA ALA A 133 7.11 8.15 -12.06
C ALA A 133 7.22 7.35 -13.36
N ILE A 134 6.10 7.02 -14.02
CA ILE A 134 6.10 6.35 -15.32
C ILE A 134 6.63 7.29 -16.42
N GLY A 135 6.51 8.62 -16.22
CA GLY A 135 7.14 9.62 -17.08
C GLY A 135 6.65 9.63 -18.52
N LYS A 136 5.36 9.27 -18.75
CA LYS A 136 4.77 9.12 -20.11
C LYS A 136 5.46 8.08 -20.99
N LYS A 137 6.25 7.16 -20.41
CA LYS A 137 6.98 6.12 -21.12
C LYS A 137 6.53 4.76 -20.59
N ILE A 138 5.64 4.08 -21.33
CA ILE A 138 5.07 2.78 -20.95
C ILE A 138 6.15 1.75 -20.58
N ASP A 139 7.30 1.77 -21.25
CA ASP A 139 8.43 0.87 -20.96
C ASP A 139 8.97 1.00 -19.51
N ASN A 140 8.75 2.14 -18.83
CA ASN A 140 9.15 2.29 -17.44
C ASN A 140 8.36 1.37 -16.49
N ILE A 141 7.13 0.99 -16.84
CA ILE A 141 6.35 0.00 -16.07
C ILE A 141 7.09 -1.35 -16.05
N ARG A 142 7.64 -1.78 -17.20
CA ARG A 142 8.45 -3.00 -17.29
C ARG A 142 9.73 -2.87 -16.46
N ARG A 143 10.43 -1.72 -16.52
CA ARG A 143 11.63 -1.48 -15.72
C ARG A 143 11.35 -1.62 -14.22
N PHE A 144 10.24 -1.05 -13.72
CA PHE A 144 9.82 -1.21 -12.33
C PHE A 144 9.52 -2.68 -12.01
N LYS A 145 8.81 -3.40 -12.90
CA LYS A 145 8.55 -4.83 -12.74
C LYS A 145 9.82 -5.66 -12.62
N GLU A 146 10.81 -5.40 -13.46
CA GLU A 146 12.11 -6.08 -13.47
C GLU A 146 12.92 -5.83 -12.19
N MET A 147 12.76 -4.66 -11.56
CA MET A 147 13.33 -4.38 -10.23
C MET A 147 12.62 -5.11 -9.08
N GLY A 148 11.48 -5.75 -9.34
CA GLY A 148 10.71 -6.46 -8.32
C GLY A 148 9.47 -5.72 -7.81
N VAL A 149 9.11 -4.57 -8.37
CA VAL A 149 7.87 -3.86 -8.01
C VAL A 149 6.64 -4.75 -8.22
N ARG A 150 5.70 -4.72 -7.29
CA ARG A 150 4.46 -5.52 -7.32
C ARG A 150 3.21 -4.70 -7.52
N TYR A 151 3.20 -3.41 -7.16
CA TYR A 151 2.11 -2.50 -7.49
C TYR A 151 2.61 -1.08 -7.83
N ILE A 152 1.76 -0.35 -8.54
CA ILE A 152 1.91 1.09 -8.76
C ILE A 152 0.59 1.76 -8.37
N THR A 153 0.66 2.75 -7.47
CA THR A 153 -0.46 3.66 -7.17
C THR A 153 -0.57 4.68 -8.29
N LEU A 154 -1.71 4.77 -8.96
CA LEU A 154 -1.84 5.51 -10.23
C LEU A 154 -1.59 7.01 -10.08
N CYS A 155 -1.97 7.60 -8.95
CA CYS A 155 -1.75 9.02 -8.63
C CYS A 155 -1.50 9.21 -7.14
N HIS A 156 -1.13 10.43 -6.73
CA HIS A 156 -1.07 10.85 -5.33
C HIS A 156 -2.03 12.05 -5.11
N ASN A 157 -1.60 13.09 -4.41
CA ASN A 157 -2.43 14.27 -4.13
C ASN A 157 -2.37 15.29 -5.29
N GLY A 158 -2.85 14.92 -6.46
CA GLY A 158 -2.91 15.74 -7.66
C GLY A 158 -3.11 14.89 -8.90
N ASP A 159 -3.75 15.46 -9.90
CA ASP A 159 -3.93 14.82 -11.20
C ASP A 159 -2.57 14.69 -11.90
N ASN A 160 -2.41 13.63 -12.65
CA ASN A 160 -1.21 13.39 -13.46
C ASN A 160 -1.61 12.98 -14.89
N ASP A 161 -0.66 12.51 -15.69
CA ASP A 161 -0.95 12.10 -17.07
C ASP A 161 -1.79 10.81 -17.17
N ILE A 162 -2.00 10.10 -16.06
CA ILE A 162 -2.72 8.82 -16.01
C ILE A 162 -4.19 9.03 -15.62
N CYS A 163 -4.45 9.81 -14.56
CA CYS A 163 -5.80 9.91 -14.01
C CYS A 163 -5.97 11.07 -13.05
N ASP A 164 -7.20 11.30 -12.66
CA ASP A 164 -7.58 12.24 -11.63
C ASP A 164 -7.42 11.65 -10.23
N SER A 165 -6.92 12.49 -9.34
CA SER A 165 -6.77 12.22 -7.90
C SER A 165 -8.02 12.63 -7.12
N ALA A 166 -8.29 11.98 -5.99
CA ALA A 166 -9.30 12.41 -5.02
C ALA A 166 -9.06 13.83 -4.46
N ARG A 167 -7.86 14.38 -4.65
CA ARG A 167 -7.46 15.74 -4.27
C ARG A 167 -6.95 16.54 -5.47
N GLY A 168 -7.33 16.14 -6.68
CA GLY A 168 -7.01 16.82 -7.93
C GLY A 168 -8.08 17.81 -8.35
N ASN A 169 -8.03 18.20 -9.62
CA ASN A 169 -8.91 19.21 -10.24
C ASN A 169 -9.87 18.63 -11.27
N ASN A 170 -9.94 17.29 -11.40
CA ASN A 170 -10.73 16.57 -12.41
C ASN A 170 -10.34 16.93 -13.86
N GLU A 171 -9.05 16.87 -14.16
CA GLU A 171 -8.49 17.23 -15.48
C GLU A 171 -9.02 16.31 -16.59
N TRP A 172 -9.16 15.02 -16.30
CA TRP A 172 -9.53 13.96 -17.26
C TRP A 172 -10.98 13.50 -17.14
N ASN A 173 -11.69 13.92 -16.09
CA ASN A 173 -12.95 13.31 -15.68
C ASN A 173 -12.82 11.78 -15.52
N GLY A 174 -11.77 11.35 -14.81
CA GLY A 174 -11.45 9.97 -14.52
C GLY A 174 -10.10 9.51 -15.08
N LEU A 175 -10.10 8.42 -15.84
CA LEU A 175 -8.91 7.81 -16.43
C LEU A 175 -8.59 8.45 -17.79
N SER A 176 -7.37 8.95 -17.97
CA SER A 176 -6.91 9.55 -19.24
C SER A 176 -6.73 8.50 -20.35
N PRO A 177 -6.58 8.90 -21.64
CA PRO A 177 -6.18 7.97 -22.69
C PRO A 177 -4.85 7.24 -22.41
N PHE A 178 -3.85 7.94 -21.88
CA PHE A 178 -2.60 7.33 -21.45
C PHE A 178 -2.81 6.39 -20.26
N GLY A 179 -3.71 6.74 -19.35
CA GLY A 179 -4.10 5.88 -18.24
C GLY A 179 -4.69 4.54 -18.69
N GLN A 180 -5.44 4.51 -19.76
CA GLN A 180 -5.95 3.26 -20.37
C GLN A 180 -4.79 2.34 -20.82
N GLU A 181 -3.75 2.92 -21.42
CA GLU A 181 -2.55 2.18 -21.83
C GLU A 181 -1.78 1.65 -20.62
N VAL A 182 -1.65 2.47 -19.56
CA VAL A 182 -1.00 2.10 -18.29
C VAL A 182 -1.73 0.92 -17.64
N VAL A 183 -3.05 0.96 -17.50
CA VAL A 183 -3.86 -0.13 -16.94
C VAL A 183 -3.66 -1.41 -17.73
N LYS A 184 -3.73 -1.33 -19.06
CA LYS A 184 -3.51 -2.49 -19.95
C LYS A 184 -2.11 -3.10 -19.79
N GLU A 185 -1.08 -2.26 -19.73
CA GLU A 185 0.30 -2.74 -19.59
C GLU A 185 0.57 -3.33 -18.21
N MET A 186 0.05 -2.71 -17.13
CA MET A 186 0.14 -3.26 -15.77
C MET A 186 -0.52 -4.64 -15.69
N ASN A 187 -1.71 -4.82 -16.28
CA ASN A 187 -2.39 -6.10 -16.36
C ASN A 187 -1.54 -7.13 -17.13
N ARG A 188 -0.99 -6.75 -18.29
CA ARG A 188 -0.14 -7.62 -19.13
C ARG A 188 1.11 -8.09 -18.38
N LEU A 189 1.70 -7.25 -17.57
CA LEU A 189 2.90 -7.53 -16.77
C LEU A 189 2.59 -8.23 -15.44
N GLY A 190 1.32 -8.34 -15.04
CA GLY A 190 0.94 -8.88 -13.73
C GLY A 190 1.39 -7.98 -12.58
N LEU A 191 1.31 -6.66 -12.76
CA LEU A 191 1.45 -5.66 -11.71
C LEU A 191 0.09 -5.31 -11.15
N MET A 192 -0.07 -5.30 -9.83
CA MET A 192 -1.30 -4.84 -9.19
C MET A 192 -1.46 -3.34 -9.39
N ILE A 193 -2.70 -2.93 -9.70
CA ILE A 193 -3.08 -1.53 -9.80
C ILE A 193 -3.61 -1.10 -8.43
N ASP A 194 -2.99 -0.09 -7.84
CA ASP A 194 -3.42 0.49 -6.58
C ASP A 194 -4.24 1.75 -6.81
N LEU A 195 -5.46 1.74 -6.28
CA LEU A 195 -6.45 2.81 -6.40
C LEU A 195 -6.49 3.77 -5.20
N SER A 196 -5.59 3.59 -4.23
CA SER A 196 -5.42 4.60 -3.20
C SER A 196 -5.11 5.95 -3.85
N HIS A 197 -5.66 7.04 -3.34
CA HIS A 197 -5.59 8.39 -3.91
C HIS A 197 -6.44 8.67 -5.16
N ALA A 198 -6.95 7.67 -5.86
CA ALA A 198 -7.75 7.87 -7.08
C ALA A 198 -9.05 8.63 -6.79
N SER A 199 -9.48 9.49 -7.71
CA SER A 199 -10.83 10.05 -7.68
C SER A 199 -11.88 8.94 -7.81
N GLU A 200 -13.11 9.20 -7.37
CA GLU A 200 -14.19 8.22 -7.49
C GLU A 200 -14.42 7.81 -8.96
N LYS A 201 -14.37 8.77 -9.87
CA LYS A 201 -14.50 8.48 -11.30
C LYS A 201 -13.35 7.63 -11.83
N THR A 202 -12.11 7.96 -11.47
CA THR A 202 -10.92 7.15 -11.80
C THR A 202 -11.05 5.73 -11.25
N PHE A 203 -11.55 5.58 -10.02
CA PHE A 203 -11.76 4.27 -9.40
C PHE A 203 -12.64 3.36 -10.25
N TYR A 204 -13.82 3.86 -10.69
CA TYR A 204 -14.73 3.07 -11.50
C TYR A 204 -14.22 2.85 -12.93
N ASP A 205 -13.56 3.83 -13.55
CA ASP A 205 -12.96 3.68 -14.88
C ASP A 205 -11.89 2.58 -14.89
N VAL A 206 -11.06 2.53 -13.85
CA VAL A 206 -10.03 1.48 -13.71
C VAL A 206 -10.66 0.11 -13.47
N LEU A 207 -11.73 0.02 -12.65
CA LEU A 207 -12.44 -1.24 -12.46
C LEU A 207 -13.05 -1.77 -13.76
N GLU A 208 -13.52 -0.87 -14.65
CA GLU A 208 -14.02 -1.25 -15.96
C GLU A 208 -12.89 -1.70 -16.90
N ALA A 209 -11.79 -0.95 -16.94
CA ALA A 209 -10.67 -1.19 -17.84
C ALA A 209 -9.78 -2.39 -17.44
N SER A 210 -9.68 -2.70 -16.13
CA SER A 210 -8.81 -3.76 -15.64
C SER A 210 -9.43 -5.15 -15.81
N CYS A 211 -8.66 -6.09 -16.36
CA CYS A 211 -9.03 -7.51 -16.40
C CYS A 211 -8.49 -8.31 -15.21
N GLN A 212 -7.75 -7.67 -14.31
CA GLN A 212 -7.19 -8.27 -13.09
C GLN A 212 -7.78 -7.59 -11.85
N PRO A 213 -7.79 -8.26 -10.69
CA PRO A 213 -8.12 -7.64 -9.43
C PRO A 213 -7.23 -6.42 -9.16
N VAL A 214 -7.82 -5.40 -8.54
CA VAL A 214 -7.12 -4.18 -8.11
C VAL A 214 -7.06 -4.10 -6.60
N ILE A 215 -6.22 -3.22 -6.06
CA ILE A 215 -6.10 -3.02 -4.61
C ILE A 215 -6.35 -1.55 -4.24
N ALA A 216 -6.70 -1.33 -2.99
CA ALA A 216 -6.53 -0.05 -2.32
C ALA A 216 -5.57 -0.27 -1.14
N SER A 217 -4.29 0.01 -1.37
CA SER A 217 -3.21 -0.34 -0.44
C SER A 217 -3.27 0.40 0.90
N HIS A 218 -3.91 1.59 0.92
CA HIS A 218 -4.05 2.44 2.12
C HIS A 218 -5.25 3.39 2.00
N SER A 219 -6.45 2.84 2.18
CA SER A 219 -7.71 3.59 2.19
C SER A 219 -8.61 3.08 3.32
N SER A 220 -9.43 3.98 3.89
CA SER A 220 -10.35 3.64 4.97
C SER A 220 -11.81 3.79 4.51
N CYS A 221 -12.78 3.72 5.42
CA CYS A 221 -14.20 3.76 5.11
C CYS A 221 -14.76 5.18 5.25
N ARG A 222 -15.40 5.70 4.20
CA ARG A 222 -16.01 7.03 4.22
C ARG A 222 -17.20 7.10 5.17
N ALA A 223 -17.92 6.00 5.35
CA ALA A 223 -19.02 5.90 6.30
C ALA A 223 -18.62 6.18 7.75
N LEU A 224 -17.37 5.88 8.14
CA LEU A 224 -16.86 6.10 9.50
C LEU A 224 -16.07 7.41 9.62
N CYS A 225 -15.43 7.85 8.55
CA CYS A 225 -14.70 9.12 8.51
C CYS A 225 -14.85 9.73 7.11
N ASP A 226 -15.68 10.76 6.99
CA ASP A 226 -15.97 11.43 5.71
C ASP A 226 -14.74 12.22 5.24
N HIS A 227 -13.92 11.52 4.48
CA HIS A 227 -12.70 12.07 3.88
C HIS A 227 -12.58 11.61 2.41
N PRO A 228 -12.18 12.46 1.46
CA PRO A 228 -12.12 12.10 0.03
C PRO A 228 -11.14 10.95 -0.28
N ARG A 229 -10.18 10.66 0.60
CA ARG A 229 -9.26 9.52 0.50
C ARG A 229 -9.89 8.19 0.93
N ASN A 230 -11.02 8.22 1.61
CA ASN A 230 -11.74 7.04 2.07
C ASN A 230 -12.75 6.57 1.02
N LEU A 231 -12.95 5.25 0.96
CA LEU A 231 -13.86 4.61 0.01
C LEU A 231 -15.29 4.59 0.54
N THR A 232 -16.25 4.79 -0.34
CA THR A 232 -17.69 4.58 -0.05
C THR A 232 -17.99 3.08 0.06
N ASP A 233 -19.13 2.73 0.65
CA ASP A 233 -19.57 1.33 0.74
C ASP A 233 -19.81 0.72 -0.66
N GLU A 234 -20.25 1.54 -1.63
CA GLU A 234 -20.37 1.12 -3.02
C GLU A 234 -19.01 0.77 -3.63
N GLN A 235 -17.99 1.58 -3.36
CA GLN A 235 -16.61 1.30 -3.82
C GLN A 235 -16.04 0.05 -3.13
N LEU A 236 -16.31 -0.16 -1.83
CA LEU A 236 -15.90 -1.38 -1.12
C LEU A 236 -16.53 -2.63 -1.74
N ARG A 237 -17.83 -2.59 -2.05
CA ARG A 237 -18.51 -3.71 -2.74
C ARG A 237 -18.00 -3.91 -4.17
N ALA A 238 -17.74 -2.83 -4.89
CA ALA A 238 -17.26 -2.89 -6.27
C ALA A 238 -15.87 -3.53 -6.37
N ILE A 239 -14.94 -3.15 -5.51
CA ILE A 239 -13.59 -3.74 -5.50
C ILE A 239 -13.64 -5.22 -5.09
N ALA A 240 -14.46 -5.58 -4.09
CA ALA A 240 -14.67 -6.96 -3.67
C ALA A 240 -15.25 -7.85 -4.78
N THR A 241 -16.26 -7.34 -5.50
CA THR A 241 -16.88 -8.06 -6.64
C THR A 241 -15.85 -8.38 -7.74
N ARG A 242 -14.78 -7.60 -7.84
CA ARG A 242 -13.66 -7.81 -8.78
C ARG A 242 -12.51 -8.63 -8.18
N GLY A 243 -12.69 -9.19 -6.98
CA GLY A 243 -11.67 -9.97 -6.27
C GLY A 243 -10.53 -9.15 -5.69
N GLY A 244 -10.71 -7.84 -5.56
CA GLY A 244 -9.71 -6.92 -5.00
C GLY A 244 -9.70 -6.87 -3.48
N VAL A 245 -8.75 -6.13 -2.92
CA VAL A 245 -8.54 -6.00 -1.46
C VAL A 245 -8.40 -4.53 -1.09
N VAL A 246 -8.96 -4.15 0.07
CA VAL A 246 -8.83 -2.82 0.65
C VAL A 246 -8.11 -2.94 1.98
N GLN A 247 -7.00 -2.24 2.15
CA GLN A 247 -6.26 -2.22 3.40
C GLN A 247 -6.37 -0.86 4.09
N VAL A 248 -6.71 -0.91 5.39
CA VAL A 248 -7.02 0.28 6.18
C VAL A 248 -5.78 1.16 6.34
N CYS A 249 -5.90 2.43 5.95
CA CYS A 249 -4.86 3.43 6.19
C CYS A 249 -4.88 3.87 7.65
N LEU A 250 -3.75 3.74 8.33
CA LEU A 250 -3.60 4.12 9.74
C LEU A 250 -3.31 5.62 9.95
N TYR A 251 -3.44 6.44 8.91
CA TYR A 251 -3.33 7.89 9.07
C TYR A 251 -4.51 8.42 9.88
N LYS A 252 -4.20 9.10 11.00
CA LYS A 252 -5.19 9.54 11.99
C LYS A 252 -6.38 10.31 11.42
N GLY A 253 -6.16 11.15 10.40
CA GLY A 253 -7.22 11.93 9.74
C GLY A 253 -8.12 11.11 8.79
N PHE A 254 -7.83 9.82 8.56
CA PHE A 254 -8.65 8.92 7.76
C PHE A 254 -9.44 7.94 8.60
N ILE A 255 -9.05 7.75 9.86
CA ILE A 255 -9.73 6.80 10.77
C ILE A 255 -10.62 7.49 11.81
N ASN A 256 -10.43 8.79 12.06
CA ASN A 256 -11.29 9.54 12.97
C ASN A 256 -11.49 10.96 12.43
N PRO A 257 -12.75 11.49 12.39
CA PRO A 257 -13.03 12.87 11.98
C PRO A 257 -12.30 13.91 12.84
N GLU A 258 -12.08 13.59 14.11
CA GLU A 258 -11.24 14.36 15.02
C GLU A 258 -9.86 13.68 15.12
N ALA A 259 -8.97 13.96 14.17
CA ALA A 259 -7.69 13.27 14.00
C ALA A 259 -6.87 13.08 15.29
N GLU A 260 -6.92 14.04 16.22
CA GLU A 260 -6.18 13.95 17.49
C GLU A 260 -6.81 12.95 18.49
N LYS A 261 -8.05 12.51 18.25
CA LYS A 261 -8.73 11.47 19.03
C LYS A 261 -8.61 10.09 18.42
N ALA A 262 -7.95 9.97 17.25
CA ALA A 262 -7.78 8.71 16.57
C ALA A 262 -7.14 7.65 17.49
N SER A 263 -7.71 6.46 17.48
CA SER A 263 -7.32 5.34 18.35
C SER A 263 -7.18 4.03 17.60
N LEU A 264 -6.57 3.04 18.25
CA LEU A 264 -6.55 1.66 17.73
C LEU A 264 -7.96 1.10 17.52
N THR A 265 -8.91 1.46 18.37
CA THR A 265 -10.31 1.04 18.24
C THR A 265 -10.93 1.57 16.95
N ASP A 266 -10.63 2.82 16.57
CA ASP A 266 -11.12 3.38 15.31
C ASP A 266 -10.56 2.59 14.11
N ALA A 267 -9.26 2.27 14.10
CA ALA A 267 -8.66 1.45 13.06
C ALA A 267 -9.34 0.06 12.96
N VAL A 268 -9.60 -0.59 14.10
CA VAL A 268 -10.32 -1.88 14.15
C VAL A 268 -11.75 -1.73 13.63
N ASN A 269 -12.45 -0.63 13.96
CA ASN A 269 -13.80 -0.38 13.46
C ASN A 269 -13.82 -0.26 11.93
N HIS A 270 -12.82 0.38 11.31
CA HIS A 270 -12.69 0.42 9.85
C HIS A 270 -12.50 -0.98 9.25
N ILE A 271 -11.66 -1.83 9.86
CA ILE A 271 -11.46 -3.21 9.43
C ILE A 271 -12.79 -3.99 9.52
N CYS A 272 -13.49 -3.89 10.66
CA CYS A 272 -14.79 -4.55 10.84
C CYS A 272 -15.84 -4.07 9.83
N HIS A 273 -15.87 -2.77 9.53
CA HIS A 273 -16.79 -2.22 8.53
C HIS A 273 -16.51 -2.77 7.12
N ILE A 274 -15.22 -2.88 6.72
CA ILE A 274 -14.88 -3.49 5.44
C ILE A 274 -15.30 -4.96 5.40
N ILE A 275 -15.07 -5.71 6.50
CA ILE A 275 -15.51 -7.12 6.60
C ILE A 275 -17.04 -7.22 6.44
N GLU A 276 -17.79 -6.33 7.07
CA GLU A 276 -19.26 -6.32 6.99
C GLU A 276 -19.77 -6.00 5.59
N VAL A 277 -19.15 -5.03 4.91
CA VAL A 277 -19.60 -4.51 3.60
C VAL A 277 -19.08 -5.35 2.42
N ALA A 278 -17.83 -5.78 2.49
CA ALA A 278 -17.10 -6.41 1.39
C ALA A 278 -16.74 -7.90 1.63
N GLY A 279 -16.71 -8.33 2.88
CA GLY A 279 -16.30 -9.67 3.27
C GLY A 279 -14.85 -9.74 3.73
N ILE A 280 -14.54 -10.76 4.56
CA ILE A 280 -13.22 -10.93 5.19
C ILE A 280 -12.09 -11.19 4.19
N ASP A 281 -12.41 -11.75 3.04
CA ASP A 281 -11.42 -12.05 1.99
C ASP A 281 -10.95 -10.79 1.22
N HIS A 282 -11.52 -9.61 1.56
CA HIS A 282 -11.30 -8.36 0.85
C HIS A 282 -10.73 -7.23 1.75
N VAL A 283 -10.20 -7.55 2.94
CA VAL A 283 -9.60 -6.59 3.88
C VAL A 283 -8.18 -6.97 4.30
#